data_ac3b7d10137e93976d8456ddbe98f59e
#
_entry.id   ac3b7d10137e93976d8456ddbe98f59e
#
_cell.length_a   1.000
_cell.length_b   1.000
_cell.length_c   1.000
_cell.angle_alpha   90.00
_cell.angle_beta   90.00
_cell.angle_gamma   90.00
#
_symmetry.space_group_name_H-M   'P 1'
#
loop_
_entity.id
_entity.type
_entity.pdbx_description
1 polymer ?
#
loop_
_entity_poly.entity_id
_entity_poly.type
_entity_poly.pdbx_seq_one_letter_code
_entity_poly.pdbx_strand_id
1 'polypeptide(L)'
;MQINENEIVGTNLKYLRMLNNFTQEMTADALGIGRSAYDNYENGRREAPISVLERVSDLFGCELQQLFEPDIQQQSGILVCAFRHEDLTPEDLNAIADFKALAKQYMKLKRLSLT
;
A
#
# COMPACT_ATOMS: atom_id res chain seq x y z
N MET A 1 26.23 -3.19 -4.00
CA MET A 1 25.23 -4.23 -3.67
C MET A 1 23.90 -3.85 -4.31
N GLN A 2 23.37 -4.74 -5.13
CA GLN A 2 22.10 -4.46 -5.81
C GLN A 2 20.95 -4.97 -4.97
N ILE A 3 19.98 -4.10 -4.71
CA ILE A 3 18.76 -4.48 -4.01
C ILE A 3 17.81 -5.09 -5.05
N ASN A 4 17.32 -6.28 -4.76
CA ASN A 4 16.37 -6.97 -5.62
C ASN A 4 15.05 -6.18 -5.65
N GLU A 5 14.44 -6.09 -6.83
CA GLU A 5 13.15 -5.39 -6.97
C GLU A 5 12.08 -5.99 -6.07
N ASN A 6 12.05 -7.31 -5.92
CA ASN A 6 11.11 -7.96 -5.01
C ASN A 6 11.32 -7.53 -3.57
N GLU A 7 12.57 -7.30 -3.17
CA GLU A 7 12.88 -6.81 -1.83
C GLU A 7 12.41 -5.37 -1.63
N ILE A 8 12.55 -4.53 -2.66
CA ILE A 8 12.05 -3.16 -2.62
C ILE A 8 10.54 -3.16 -2.46
N VAL A 9 9.85 -3.92 -3.29
CA VAL A 9 8.38 -4.04 -3.21
C VAL A 9 7.97 -4.57 -1.85
N GLY A 10 8.61 -5.63 -1.37
CA GLY A 10 8.30 -6.22 -0.08
C GLY A 10 8.48 -5.26 1.08
N THR A 11 9.58 -4.52 1.07
CA THR A 11 9.85 -3.51 2.09
C THR A 11 8.77 -2.42 2.07
N ASN A 12 8.35 -2.00 0.88
CA ASN A 12 7.32 -0.98 0.72
C ASN A 12 5.95 -1.49 1.19
N LEU A 13 5.63 -2.75 0.90
CA LEU A 13 4.40 -3.37 1.38
C LEU A 13 4.36 -3.37 2.91
N LYS A 14 5.46 -3.78 3.53
CA LYS A 14 5.56 -3.82 4.98
C LYS A 14 5.44 -2.41 5.58
N TYR A 15 6.11 -1.45 4.98
CA TYR A 15 6.08 -0.07 5.44
C TYR A 15 4.64 0.49 5.42
N LEU A 16 3.95 0.34 4.30
CA LEU A 16 2.58 0.84 4.14
C LEU A 16 1.63 0.12 5.09
N ARG A 17 1.79 -1.17 5.24
CA ARG A 17 0.96 -1.96 6.15
C ARG A 17 1.11 -1.49 7.59
N MET A 18 2.35 -1.36 8.06
CA MET A 18 2.62 -0.94 9.43
C MET A 18 2.20 0.50 9.67
N LEU A 19 2.40 1.36 8.68
CA LEU A 19 2.00 2.77 8.79
C LEU A 19 0.49 2.92 8.95
N ASN A 20 -0.27 1.99 8.40
CA ASN A 20 -1.73 1.99 8.49
C ASN A 20 -2.26 1.08 9.59
N ASN A 21 -1.38 0.53 10.43
CA ASN A 21 -1.74 -0.34 11.55
C ASN A 21 -2.45 -1.63 11.13
N PHE A 22 -2.09 -2.16 9.96
CA PHE A 22 -2.62 -3.43 9.47
C PHE A 22 -1.70 -4.58 9.88
N THR A 23 -2.30 -5.71 10.23
CA THR A 23 -1.55 -6.96 10.36
C THR A 23 -1.39 -7.60 8.98
N GLN A 24 -0.49 -8.58 8.86
CA GLN A 24 -0.36 -9.34 7.62
C GLN A 24 -1.68 -10.05 7.26
N GLU A 25 -2.35 -10.60 8.27
CA GLU A 25 -3.62 -11.30 8.06
C GLU A 25 -4.70 -10.33 7.54
N MET A 26 -4.83 -9.17 8.16
CA MET A 26 -5.79 -8.15 7.72
C MET A 26 -5.53 -7.73 6.28
N THR A 27 -4.26 -7.54 5.94
CA THR A 27 -3.87 -7.12 4.60
C THR A 27 -4.16 -8.22 3.59
N ALA A 28 -3.80 -9.46 3.90
CA ALA A 28 -4.06 -10.60 3.01
C ALA A 28 -5.56 -10.76 2.77
N ASP A 29 -6.38 -10.65 3.82
CA ASP A 29 -7.83 -10.73 3.69
C ASP A 29 -8.37 -9.62 2.81
N ALA A 30 -7.89 -8.40 3.00
CA ALA A 30 -8.32 -7.26 2.18
C ALA A 30 -7.93 -7.44 0.71
N LEU A 31 -6.80 -8.08 0.46
CA LEU A 31 -6.34 -8.35 -0.90
C LEU A 31 -6.95 -9.61 -1.51
N GLY A 32 -7.66 -10.40 -0.72
CA GLY A 32 -8.26 -11.65 -1.20
C GLY A 32 -7.24 -12.75 -1.47
N ILE A 33 -6.14 -12.77 -0.73
CA ILE A 33 -5.08 -13.78 -0.88
C ILE A 33 -4.80 -14.42 0.46
N GLY A 34 -4.06 -15.53 0.44
CA GLY A 34 -3.64 -16.21 1.67
C GLY A 34 -2.53 -15.44 2.38
N ARG A 35 -2.48 -15.55 3.70
CA ARG A 35 -1.45 -14.90 4.50
C ARG A 35 -0.04 -15.35 4.10
N SER A 36 0.12 -16.65 3.80
CA SER A 36 1.42 -17.18 3.40
C SER A 36 1.93 -16.56 2.10
N ALA A 37 1.03 -16.38 1.13
CA ALA A 37 1.38 -15.72 -0.12
C ALA A 37 1.79 -14.27 0.14
N TYR A 38 1.01 -13.56 0.94
CA TYR A 38 1.33 -12.18 1.27
C TYR A 38 2.68 -12.06 1.99
N ASP A 39 2.94 -12.95 2.96
CA ASP A 39 4.21 -12.98 3.69
C ASP A 39 5.38 -13.15 2.74
N ASN A 40 5.25 -14.03 1.73
CA ASN A 40 6.30 -14.22 0.74
C ASN A 40 6.55 -12.95 -0.08
N TYR A 41 5.50 -12.21 -0.41
CA TYR A 41 5.64 -10.94 -1.12
C TYR A 41 6.34 -9.90 -0.25
N GLU A 42 5.94 -9.79 1.00
CA GLU A 42 6.50 -8.80 1.93
C GLU A 42 7.99 -9.07 2.21
N ASN A 43 8.38 -10.33 2.24
CA ASN A 43 9.78 -10.73 2.50
C ASN A 43 10.62 -10.84 1.23
N GLY A 44 10.05 -10.52 0.08
CA GLY A 44 10.80 -10.55 -1.18
C GLY A 44 11.12 -11.93 -1.70
N ARG A 45 10.48 -12.97 -1.16
CA ARG A 45 10.71 -14.35 -1.60
C ARG A 45 10.03 -14.67 -2.91
N ARG A 46 8.96 -13.95 -3.23
CA ARG A 46 8.20 -14.12 -4.47
C ARG A 46 7.84 -12.77 -5.03
N GLU A 47 7.74 -12.72 -6.35
CA GLU A 47 7.25 -11.54 -7.04
C GLU A 47 5.74 -11.44 -6.87
N ALA A 48 5.28 -10.29 -6.36
CA ALA A 48 3.85 -10.04 -6.23
C ALA A 48 3.25 -9.77 -7.62
N PRO A 49 2.12 -10.43 -7.97
CA PRO A 49 1.45 -10.13 -9.23
C PRO A 49 0.99 -8.67 -9.29
N ILE A 50 0.96 -8.12 -10.50
CA ILE A 50 0.50 -6.74 -10.72
C ILE A 50 -0.91 -6.54 -10.17
N SER A 51 -1.80 -7.54 -10.35
CA SER A 51 -3.17 -7.46 -9.84
C SER A 51 -3.20 -7.28 -8.31
N VAL A 52 -2.29 -7.93 -7.60
CA VAL A 52 -2.17 -7.77 -6.15
C VAL A 52 -1.65 -6.39 -5.82
N LEU A 53 -0.63 -5.92 -6.54
CA LEU A 53 -0.04 -4.60 -6.29
C LEU A 53 -1.03 -3.47 -6.59
N GLU A 54 -1.89 -3.64 -7.59
CA GLU A 54 -2.96 -2.68 -7.86
C GLU A 54 -3.93 -2.59 -6.69
N ARG A 55 -4.29 -3.73 -6.11
CA ARG A 55 -5.16 -3.75 -4.93
C ARG A 55 -4.47 -3.11 -3.72
N VAL A 56 -3.18 -3.34 -3.56
CA VAL A 56 -2.39 -2.71 -2.50
C VAL A 56 -2.41 -1.19 -2.68
N SER A 57 -2.20 -0.72 -3.90
CA SER A 57 -2.19 0.72 -4.16
C SER A 57 -3.54 1.36 -3.85
N ASP A 58 -4.63 0.67 -4.14
CA ASP A 58 -5.96 1.17 -3.81
C ASP A 58 -6.22 1.11 -2.30
N LEU A 59 -5.78 0.04 -1.65
CA LEU A 59 -6.00 -0.14 -0.21
C LEU A 59 -5.26 0.93 0.60
N PHE A 60 -4.02 1.22 0.25
CA PHE A 60 -3.18 2.14 1.02
C PHE A 60 -3.10 3.55 0.42
N GLY A 61 -3.77 3.79 -0.69
CA GLY A 61 -3.86 5.14 -1.25
C GLY A 61 -2.59 5.65 -1.89
N CYS A 62 -1.80 4.77 -2.52
CA CYS A 62 -0.59 5.17 -3.23
C CYS A 62 -0.71 4.81 -4.72
N GLU A 63 0.24 5.30 -5.52
CA GLU A 63 0.32 4.94 -6.92
C GLU A 63 1.06 3.62 -7.07
N LEU A 64 0.70 2.83 -8.07
CA LEU A 64 1.32 1.53 -8.31
C LEU A 64 2.84 1.64 -8.43
N GLN A 65 3.31 2.63 -9.18
CA GLN A 65 4.74 2.82 -9.41
C GLN A 65 5.51 3.15 -8.14
N GLN A 66 4.85 3.73 -7.13
CA GLN A 66 5.50 4.04 -5.86
C GLN A 66 5.91 2.79 -5.10
N LEU A 67 5.24 1.66 -5.37
CA LEU A 67 5.60 0.40 -4.73
C LEU A 67 6.97 -0.11 -5.19
N PHE A 68 7.45 0.36 -6.33
CA PHE A 68 8.76 0.00 -6.87
C PHE A 68 9.86 1.01 -6.53
N GLU A 69 9.52 2.06 -5.78
CA GLU A 69 10.47 3.11 -5.45
C GLU A 69 11.16 2.82 -4.12
N PRO A 70 12.51 2.89 -4.07
CA PRO A 70 13.22 2.69 -2.81
C PRO A 70 12.87 3.72 -1.73
N ASP A 71 12.40 4.90 -2.14
CA ASP A 71 12.16 6.04 -1.25
C ASP A 71 10.69 6.30 -0.99
N ILE A 72 9.85 5.26 -0.95
CA ILE A 72 8.41 5.41 -0.78
C ILE A 72 8.05 6.20 0.48
N GLN A 73 8.88 6.10 1.52
CA GLN A 73 8.66 6.80 2.77
C GLN A 73 8.61 8.31 2.59
N GLN A 74 9.37 8.84 1.64
CA GLN A 74 9.38 10.25 1.35
C GLN A 74 8.31 10.64 0.34
N GLN A 75 8.04 9.79 -0.62
CA GLN A 75 7.14 10.10 -1.73
C GLN A 75 5.67 10.00 -1.37
N SER A 76 5.31 9.01 -0.55
CA SER A 76 3.91 8.78 -0.18
C SER A 76 3.52 9.50 1.11
N GLY A 77 4.45 10.27 1.69
CA GLY A 77 4.33 10.74 3.06
C GLY A 77 3.07 11.53 3.38
N ILE A 78 2.71 12.48 2.53
CA ILE A 78 1.60 13.38 2.86
C ILE A 78 0.28 12.63 2.91
N LEU A 79 -0.06 11.89 1.87
CA LEU A 79 -1.35 11.20 1.82
C LEU A 79 -1.44 10.07 2.84
N VAL A 80 -0.37 9.26 2.94
CA VAL A 80 -0.37 8.12 3.86
C VAL A 80 -0.36 8.59 5.30
N CYS A 81 0.46 9.60 5.63
CA CYS A 81 0.53 10.14 7.00
C CYS A 81 -0.77 10.79 7.45
N ALA A 82 -1.52 11.40 6.52
CA ALA A 82 -2.80 12.03 6.85
C ALA A 82 -3.82 11.04 7.41
N PHE A 83 -3.65 9.75 7.13
CA PHE A 83 -4.57 8.71 7.56
C PHE A 83 -3.97 7.79 8.62
N ARG A 84 -2.84 8.22 9.21
CA ARG A 84 -2.21 7.46 10.27
C ARG A 84 -2.89 7.76 11.61
N HIS A 85 -3.53 6.74 12.18
CA HIS A 85 -4.20 6.83 13.47
C HIS A 85 -3.84 5.62 14.32
N GLU A 86 -3.75 5.84 15.64
CA GLU A 86 -3.34 4.77 16.56
C GLU A 86 -4.52 3.96 17.10
N ASP A 87 -5.71 4.55 17.17
CA ASP A 87 -6.87 3.94 17.83
C ASP A 87 -8.02 3.66 16.86
N LEU A 88 -7.73 2.95 15.76
CA LEU A 88 -8.75 2.67 14.76
C LEU A 88 -9.42 1.32 15.00
N THR A 89 -10.74 1.29 14.85
CA THR A 89 -11.50 0.05 14.82
C THR A 89 -11.42 -0.58 13.42
N PRO A 90 -11.76 -1.88 13.27
CA PRO A 90 -11.81 -2.48 11.92
C PRO A 90 -12.76 -1.76 10.97
N GLU A 91 -13.86 -1.24 11.48
CA GLU A 91 -14.81 -0.46 10.67
C GLU A 91 -14.18 0.84 10.20
N ASP A 92 -13.44 1.51 11.08
CA ASP A 92 -12.72 2.73 10.72
C ASP A 92 -11.69 2.45 9.64
N LEU A 93 -11.00 1.31 9.73
CA LEU A 93 -9.99 0.94 8.74
C LEU A 93 -10.62 0.76 7.36
N ASN A 94 -11.79 0.13 7.27
CA ASN A 94 -12.49 -0.02 6.00
C ASN A 94 -12.93 1.33 5.43
N ALA A 95 -13.45 2.20 6.27
CA ALA A 95 -13.86 3.53 5.84
C ALA A 95 -12.67 4.35 5.35
N ILE A 96 -11.52 4.23 6.03
CA ILE A 96 -10.30 4.92 5.63
C ILE A 96 -9.78 4.39 4.30
N ALA A 97 -9.82 3.07 4.08
CA ALA A 97 -9.39 2.48 2.82
C ALA A 97 -10.25 3.01 1.66
N ASP A 98 -11.57 3.06 1.84
CA ASP A 98 -12.48 3.62 0.83
C ASP A 98 -12.17 5.09 0.58
N PHE A 99 -11.94 5.86 1.62
CA PHE A 99 -11.63 7.28 1.51
C PHE A 99 -10.29 7.49 0.79
N LYS A 100 -9.29 6.67 1.10
CA LYS A 100 -7.98 6.77 0.43
C LYS A 100 -8.08 6.48 -1.06
N ALA A 101 -8.87 5.49 -1.45
CA ALA A 101 -9.10 5.19 -2.85
C ALA A 101 -9.75 6.37 -3.56
N LEU A 102 -10.75 6.99 -2.92
CA LEU A 102 -11.43 8.16 -3.45
C LEU A 102 -10.48 9.35 -3.56
N ALA A 103 -9.67 9.60 -2.53
CA ALA A 103 -8.69 10.68 -2.54
C ALA A 103 -7.66 10.48 -3.64
N LYS A 104 -7.23 9.24 -3.85
CA LYS A 104 -6.30 8.90 -4.92
C LYS A 104 -6.88 9.24 -6.29
N GLN A 105 -8.15 8.89 -6.52
CA GLN A 105 -8.84 9.22 -7.77
C GLN A 105 -8.94 10.73 -7.95
N TYR A 106 -9.28 11.45 -6.90
CA TYR A 106 -9.36 12.91 -6.94
C TYR A 106 -8.00 13.52 -7.31
N MET A 107 -6.93 13.04 -6.71
CA MET A 107 -5.59 13.54 -7.01
C MET A 107 -5.15 13.24 -8.43
N LYS A 108 -5.55 12.09 -8.97
CA LYS A 108 -5.28 11.76 -10.37
C LYS A 108 -6.01 12.72 -11.30
N LEU A 109 -7.27 12.98 -11.05
CA LEU A 109 -8.07 13.92 -11.86
C LEU A 109 -7.48 15.32 -11.80
N LYS A 110 -7.09 15.76 -10.61
CA LYS A 110 -6.47 17.07 -10.43
C LYS A 110 -5.15 17.16 -11.19
N ARG A 111 -4.34 16.10 -11.15
CA ARG A 111 -3.07 16.05 -11.86
C ARG A 111 -3.28 16.14 -13.38
N LEU A 112 -4.29 15.43 -13.89
CA LEU A 112 -4.62 15.46 -15.31
C LEU A 112 -5.12 16.84 -15.75
N SER A 113 -5.88 17.51 -14.88
CA SER A 113 -6.39 18.84 -15.23
C SER A 113 -5.33 19.93 -15.15
N LEU A 114 -4.21 19.68 -14.47
CA LEU A 114 -3.10 20.64 -14.40
C LEU A 114 -2.12 20.52 -15.56
N THR A 115 -2.24 19.46 -16.33
CA THR A 115 -1.43 19.30 -17.54
C THR A 115 -2.19 19.80 -18.77
#